data_28e8d72af7c87e3b6f5fc2ed263c0b65
#
_entry.id   28e8d72af7c87e3b6f5fc2ed263c0b65
#
_cell.length_a   1.000
_cell.length_b   1.000
_cell.length_c   1.000
_cell.angle_alpha   90.00
_cell.angle_beta   90.00
_cell.angle_gamma   90.00
#
_symmetry.space_group_name_H-M   'P 1'
#
loop_
_entity.id
_entity.type
_entity.pdbx_description
1 polymer ?
#
loop_
_entity_poly.entity_id
_entity_poly.type
_entity_poly.pdbx_seq_one_letter_code
_entity_poly.pdbx_strand_id
1 'polypeptide(L)'
;MKRISIKEVEKILEEKRNLIKVDLRFADLHGAYLHKNFCGADLRFADLSRADLRGAILSCADLRFADLRGADLRNTGLNLTDLRFTDLRGANLSGTELNLADLRFADLRGTILPETKTVGANFLFSARD
;
A
#
# COMPACT_ATOMS: atom_id res chain seq x y z
N MET A 1 -17.52 12.18 -4.99
CA MET A 1 -17.04 10.92 -5.57
C MET A 1 -17.55 9.76 -4.75
N LYS A 2 -18.13 8.75 -5.37
CA LYS A 2 -18.68 7.61 -4.62
C LYS A 2 -17.52 6.75 -4.12
N ARG A 3 -17.46 6.54 -2.81
CA ARG A 3 -16.48 5.63 -2.19
C ARG A 3 -16.90 4.19 -2.50
N ILE A 4 -15.99 3.39 -3.04
CA ILE A 4 -16.25 1.97 -3.28
C ILE A 4 -16.26 1.26 -1.93
N SER A 5 -17.36 0.58 -1.61
CA SER A 5 -17.49 -0.14 -0.33
C SER A 5 -16.68 -1.43 -0.33
N ILE A 6 -16.39 -1.93 0.88
CA ILE A 6 -15.66 -3.21 1.06
C ILE A 6 -16.37 -4.37 0.33
N LYS A 7 -17.70 -4.41 0.34
CA LYS A 7 -18.48 -5.44 -0.37
C LYS A 7 -18.33 -5.37 -1.89
N GLU A 8 -18.29 -4.17 -2.45
CA GLU A 8 -18.05 -3.98 -3.89
C GLU A 8 -16.63 -4.42 -4.26
N VAL A 9 -15.66 -4.15 -3.38
CA VAL A 9 -14.28 -4.61 -3.58
C VAL A 9 -14.20 -6.13 -3.46
N GLU A 10 -14.80 -6.74 -2.44
CA GLU A 10 -14.85 -8.19 -2.26
C GLU A 10 -15.40 -8.88 -3.52
N LYS A 11 -16.47 -8.35 -4.08
CA LYS A 11 -17.04 -8.85 -5.34
C LYS A 11 -16.02 -8.74 -6.50
N ILE A 12 -15.33 -7.63 -6.63
CA ILE A 12 -14.26 -7.45 -7.63
C ILE A 12 -13.13 -8.44 -7.40
N LEU A 13 -12.75 -8.67 -6.14
CA LEU A 13 -11.70 -9.59 -5.74
C LEU A 13 -12.07 -11.06 -6.00
N GLU A 14 -13.33 -11.41 -5.87
CA GLU A 14 -13.85 -12.75 -6.16
C GLU A 14 -13.96 -13.02 -7.66
N GLU A 15 -14.49 -12.05 -8.42
CA GLU A 15 -14.72 -12.18 -9.85
C GLU A 15 -13.44 -12.07 -10.69
N LYS A 16 -12.45 -11.30 -10.22
CA LYS A 16 -11.19 -11.09 -10.94
C LYS A 16 -10.03 -11.84 -10.28
N ARG A 17 -9.48 -12.81 -10.99
CA ARG A 17 -8.23 -13.47 -10.59
C ARG A 17 -7.01 -12.55 -10.68
N ASN A 18 -7.12 -11.49 -11.46
CA ASN A 18 -6.03 -10.55 -11.74
C ASN A 18 -6.52 -9.13 -11.51
N LEU A 19 -5.87 -8.42 -10.59
CA LEU A 19 -6.18 -7.06 -10.19
C LEU A 19 -5.15 -6.05 -10.71
N ILE A 20 -4.35 -6.48 -11.69
CA ILE A 20 -3.37 -5.60 -12.33
C ILE A 20 -4.07 -4.38 -12.92
N LYS A 21 -3.55 -3.18 -12.59
CA LYS A 21 -4.08 -1.89 -13.04
C LYS A 21 -5.56 -1.64 -12.67
N VAL A 22 -6.06 -2.29 -11.62
CA VAL A 22 -7.42 -2.04 -11.13
C VAL A 22 -7.53 -0.62 -10.57
N ASP A 23 -8.66 0.04 -10.79
CA ASP A 23 -8.99 1.33 -10.19
C ASP A 23 -9.74 1.11 -8.87
N LEU A 24 -9.06 1.38 -7.75
CA LEU A 24 -9.58 1.27 -6.39
C LEU A 24 -9.45 2.61 -5.64
N ARG A 25 -9.43 3.72 -6.36
CA ARG A 25 -9.37 5.04 -5.73
C ARG A 25 -10.54 5.23 -4.76
N PHE A 26 -10.22 5.77 -3.60
CA PHE A 26 -11.20 6.02 -2.53
C PHE A 26 -11.88 4.76 -1.98
N ALA A 27 -11.40 3.56 -2.31
CA ALA A 27 -11.97 2.32 -1.80
C ALA A 27 -11.90 2.25 -0.26
N ASP A 28 -12.92 1.71 0.36
CA ASP A 28 -12.90 1.34 1.77
C ASP A 28 -12.41 -0.11 1.88
N LEU A 29 -11.15 -0.25 2.28
CA LEU A 29 -10.44 -1.52 2.41
C LEU A 29 -9.95 -1.74 3.85
N HIS A 30 -10.53 -0.99 4.81
CA HIS A 30 -10.13 -1.09 6.22
C HIS A 30 -10.20 -2.53 6.72
N GLY A 31 -9.09 -3.03 7.25
CA GLY A 31 -8.99 -4.38 7.80
C GLY A 31 -9.17 -5.53 6.80
N ALA A 32 -9.20 -5.24 5.50
CA ALA A 32 -9.38 -6.27 4.47
C ALA A 32 -8.17 -7.22 4.34
N TYR A 33 -8.43 -8.44 3.89
CA TYR A 33 -7.39 -9.42 3.55
C TYR A 33 -7.07 -9.34 2.06
N LEU A 34 -5.88 -8.85 1.72
CA LEU A 34 -5.53 -8.44 0.36
C LEU A 34 -4.27 -9.14 -0.17
N HIS A 35 -4.17 -10.44 0.01
CA HIS A 35 -3.02 -11.25 -0.45
C HIS A 35 -3.09 -11.53 -1.97
N LYS A 36 -3.08 -10.48 -2.79
CA LYS A 36 -3.31 -10.55 -4.24
C LYS A 36 -2.28 -9.75 -5.03
N ASN A 37 -2.36 -9.89 -6.35
CA ASN A 37 -1.54 -9.11 -7.27
C ASN A 37 -2.27 -7.83 -7.69
N PHE A 38 -1.80 -6.70 -7.16
CA PHE A 38 -2.27 -5.35 -7.47
C PHE A 38 -1.24 -4.54 -8.26
N CYS A 39 -0.37 -5.20 -9.03
CA CYS A 39 0.65 -4.50 -9.79
C CYS A 39 0.03 -3.38 -10.65
N GLY A 40 0.55 -2.16 -10.50
CA GLY A 40 0.07 -0.98 -11.21
C GLY A 40 -1.35 -0.52 -10.84
N ALA A 41 -1.95 -1.03 -9.75
CA ALA A 41 -3.26 -0.59 -9.31
C ALA A 41 -3.27 0.89 -8.90
N ASP A 42 -4.40 1.55 -9.10
CA ASP A 42 -4.65 2.90 -8.60
C ASP A 42 -5.40 2.82 -7.26
N LEU A 43 -4.67 3.04 -6.17
CA LEU A 43 -5.16 2.99 -4.79
C LEU A 43 -5.11 4.36 -4.11
N ARG A 44 -5.04 5.42 -4.89
CA ARG A 44 -5.01 6.78 -4.33
C ARG A 44 -6.21 7.05 -3.43
N PHE A 45 -5.96 7.62 -2.28
CA PHE A 45 -6.98 7.95 -1.28
C PHE A 45 -7.76 6.74 -0.73
N ALA A 46 -7.31 5.51 -0.96
CA ALA A 46 -7.93 4.33 -0.39
C ALA A 46 -7.71 4.27 1.13
N ASP A 47 -8.68 3.76 1.85
CA ASP A 47 -8.52 3.41 3.26
C ASP A 47 -8.07 1.95 3.36
N LEU A 48 -6.79 1.76 3.61
CA LEU A 48 -6.13 0.46 3.81
C LEU A 48 -5.68 0.29 5.29
N SER A 49 -6.21 1.14 6.17
CA SER A 49 -5.83 1.07 7.56
C SER A 49 -6.14 -0.31 8.16
N ARG A 50 -5.15 -0.87 8.88
CA ARG A 50 -5.19 -2.21 9.46
C ARG A 50 -5.43 -3.36 8.46
N ALA A 51 -5.31 -3.13 7.16
CA ALA A 51 -5.41 -4.18 6.16
C ALA A 51 -4.26 -5.20 6.29
N ASP A 52 -4.55 -6.44 5.98
CA ASP A 52 -3.56 -7.51 5.86
C ASP A 52 -3.12 -7.63 4.38
N LEU A 53 -1.94 -7.08 4.09
CA LEU A 53 -1.33 -7.04 2.77
C LEU A 53 -0.10 -7.96 2.66
N ARG A 54 0.07 -8.87 3.63
CA ARG A 54 1.24 -9.76 3.65
C ARG A 54 1.40 -10.53 2.34
N GLY A 55 2.59 -10.44 1.76
CA GLY A 55 2.92 -11.12 0.52
C GLY A 55 2.17 -10.59 -0.72
N ALA A 56 1.39 -9.52 -0.61
CA ALA A 56 0.75 -8.90 -1.77
C ALA A 56 1.79 -8.33 -2.74
N ILE A 57 1.42 -8.18 -4.00
CA ILE A 57 2.26 -7.53 -5.02
C ILE A 57 1.63 -6.19 -5.36
N LEU A 58 2.28 -5.10 -4.94
CA LEU A 58 1.87 -3.72 -5.17
C LEU A 58 2.90 -2.96 -6.03
N SER A 59 3.77 -3.68 -6.69
CA SER A 59 4.80 -3.06 -7.54
C SER A 59 4.16 -2.15 -8.59
N CYS A 60 4.75 -0.97 -8.78
CA CYS A 60 4.25 0.07 -9.68
C CYS A 60 2.85 0.61 -9.35
N ALA A 61 2.26 0.26 -8.21
CA ALA A 61 0.97 0.82 -7.78
C ALA A 61 1.09 2.30 -7.39
N ASP A 62 -0.01 3.02 -7.49
CA ASP A 62 -0.13 4.38 -7.01
C ASP A 62 -0.92 4.40 -5.69
N LEU A 63 -0.21 4.62 -4.59
CA LEU A 63 -0.76 4.67 -3.23
C LEU A 63 -0.76 6.09 -2.64
N ARG A 64 -0.58 7.11 -3.46
CA ARG A 64 -0.55 8.48 -2.97
C ARG A 64 -1.79 8.82 -2.16
N PHE A 65 -1.56 9.44 -1.02
CA PHE A 65 -2.62 9.87 -0.09
C PHE A 65 -3.46 8.72 0.49
N ALA A 66 -3.03 7.46 0.34
CA ALA A 66 -3.70 6.33 0.98
C ALA A 66 -3.47 6.32 2.50
N ASP A 67 -4.41 5.78 3.24
CA ASP A 67 -4.28 5.52 4.67
C ASP A 67 -3.85 4.06 4.88
N LEU A 68 -2.61 3.86 5.32
CA LEU A 68 -2.01 2.55 5.61
C LEU A 68 -1.69 2.38 7.10
N ARG A 69 -2.31 3.19 7.96
CA ARG A 69 -2.05 3.12 9.41
C ARG A 69 -2.30 1.73 9.97
N GLY A 70 -1.28 1.20 10.66
CA GLY A 70 -1.35 -0.12 11.27
C GLY A 70 -1.50 -1.29 10.28
N ALA A 71 -1.34 -1.08 8.98
CA ALA A 71 -1.38 -2.15 7.99
C ALA A 71 -0.22 -3.14 8.17
N ASP A 72 -0.49 -4.39 7.89
CA ASP A 72 0.53 -5.45 7.87
C ASP A 72 1.02 -5.65 6.43
N LEU A 73 2.17 -5.05 6.13
CA LEU A 73 2.82 -5.08 4.82
C LEU A 73 4.00 -6.07 4.76
N ARG A 74 4.11 -6.98 5.72
CA ARG A 74 5.24 -7.91 5.75
C ARG A 74 5.37 -8.70 4.45
N ASN A 75 6.59 -8.72 3.91
CA ASN A 75 6.92 -9.42 2.66
C ASN A 75 6.11 -8.95 1.44
N THR A 76 5.56 -7.76 1.47
CA THR A 76 4.85 -7.16 0.33
C THR A 76 5.85 -6.66 -0.72
N GLY A 77 5.54 -6.84 -1.99
CA GLY A 77 6.32 -6.25 -3.09
C GLY A 77 5.86 -4.80 -3.35
N LEU A 78 6.70 -3.82 -3.00
CA LEU A 78 6.45 -2.39 -3.18
C LEU A 78 7.48 -1.72 -4.11
N ASN A 79 8.15 -2.50 -4.95
CA ASN A 79 9.12 -1.95 -5.89
C ASN A 79 8.45 -0.96 -6.85
N LEU A 80 9.08 0.19 -7.09
CA LEU A 80 8.58 1.23 -7.99
C LEU A 80 7.20 1.81 -7.58
N THR A 81 6.75 1.59 -6.36
CA THR A 81 5.45 2.08 -5.87
C THR A 81 5.54 3.56 -5.53
N ASP A 82 4.51 4.30 -5.87
CA ASP A 82 4.36 5.70 -5.45
C ASP A 82 3.62 5.77 -4.11
N LEU A 83 4.37 6.01 -3.03
CA LEU A 83 3.89 6.12 -1.66
C LEU A 83 3.92 7.57 -1.14
N ARG A 84 4.01 8.55 -2.02
CA ARG A 84 4.06 9.95 -1.59
C ARG A 84 2.80 10.34 -0.83
N PHE A 85 2.99 11.06 0.25
CA PHE A 85 1.89 11.55 1.11
C PHE A 85 1.03 10.45 1.73
N THR A 86 1.49 9.20 1.77
CA THR A 86 0.79 8.13 2.48
C THR A 86 0.92 8.28 4.00
N ASP A 87 -0.09 7.85 4.72
CA ASP A 87 -0.02 7.68 6.17
C ASP A 87 0.31 6.22 6.50
N LEU A 88 1.57 5.97 6.87
CA LEU A 88 2.09 4.64 7.20
C LEU A 88 2.30 4.44 8.71
N ARG A 89 1.76 5.34 9.54
CA ARG A 89 1.99 5.27 10.99
C ARG A 89 1.62 3.92 11.57
N GLY A 90 2.57 3.32 12.29
CA GLY A 90 2.39 2.02 12.92
C GLY A 90 2.29 0.83 11.96
N ALA A 91 2.49 1.01 10.66
CA ALA A 91 2.52 -0.09 9.70
C ALA A 91 3.77 -0.97 9.89
N ASN A 92 3.67 -2.24 9.53
CA ASN A 92 4.79 -3.17 9.55
C ASN A 92 5.26 -3.49 8.12
N LEU A 93 6.42 -2.98 7.75
CA LEU A 93 7.06 -3.20 6.45
C LEU A 93 8.24 -4.20 6.52
N SER A 94 8.31 -5.03 7.55
CA SER A 94 9.39 -6.04 7.65
C SER A 94 9.41 -6.94 6.40
N GLY A 95 10.58 -7.11 5.80
CA GLY A 95 10.77 -7.95 4.62
C GLY A 95 10.14 -7.42 3.32
N THR A 96 9.57 -6.20 3.32
CA THR A 96 9.07 -5.59 2.08
C THR A 96 10.21 -5.27 1.12
N GLU A 97 9.90 -5.27 -0.16
CA GLU A 97 10.78 -4.78 -1.21
C GLU A 97 10.35 -3.36 -1.62
N LEU A 98 11.22 -2.39 -1.35
CA LEU A 98 10.97 -0.96 -1.60
C LEU A 98 11.93 -0.39 -2.66
N ASN A 99 12.53 -1.21 -3.50
CA ASN A 99 13.48 -0.72 -4.48
C ASN A 99 12.82 0.30 -5.42
N LEU A 100 13.42 1.47 -5.54
CA LEU A 100 12.93 2.59 -6.34
C LEU A 100 11.52 3.10 -5.94
N ALA A 101 11.02 2.76 -4.76
CA ALA A 101 9.77 3.31 -4.24
C ALA A 101 9.94 4.78 -3.85
N ASP A 102 8.89 5.56 -4.03
CA ASP A 102 8.86 6.97 -3.67
C ASP A 102 8.03 7.20 -2.41
N LEU A 103 8.70 7.46 -1.28
CA LEU A 103 8.08 7.71 0.03
C LEU A 103 8.19 9.19 0.46
N ARG A 104 8.44 10.09 -0.48
CA ARG A 104 8.54 11.53 -0.14
C ARG A 104 7.24 11.99 0.52
N PHE A 105 7.37 12.73 1.59
CA PHE A 105 6.25 13.27 2.38
C PHE A 105 5.34 12.20 3.02
N ALA A 106 5.72 10.93 3.03
CA ALA A 106 5.00 9.90 3.77
C ALA A 106 5.19 10.07 5.29
N ASP A 107 4.20 9.70 6.07
CA ASP A 107 4.30 9.66 7.53
C ASP A 107 4.67 8.25 7.98
N LEU A 108 5.91 8.08 8.41
CA LEU A 108 6.51 6.80 8.80
C LEU A 108 6.67 6.65 10.33
N ARG A 109 6.04 7.49 11.12
CA ARG A 109 6.16 7.41 12.58
C ARG A 109 5.60 6.10 13.11
N GLY A 110 6.38 5.41 13.95
CA GLY A 110 6.02 4.09 14.48
C GLY A 110 6.01 2.95 13.45
N THR A 111 6.47 3.20 12.23
CA THR A 111 6.57 2.19 11.17
C THR A 111 7.78 1.29 11.41
N ILE A 112 7.61 -0.02 11.23
CA ILE A 112 8.73 -0.96 11.15
C ILE A 112 9.20 -1.03 9.70
N LEU A 113 10.41 -0.50 9.43
CA LEU A 113 11.00 -0.48 8.10
C LEU A 113 11.78 -1.78 7.81
N PRO A 114 11.91 -2.20 6.53
CA PRO A 114 12.73 -3.34 6.17
C PRO A 114 14.22 -3.05 6.43
N GLU A 115 14.98 -4.07 6.83
CA GLU A 115 16.44 -3.95 7.02
C GLU A 115 17.20 -3.81 5.70
N THR A 116 16.66 -4.35 4.64
CA THR A 116 17.29 -4.42 3.31
C THR A 116 16.24 -4.16 2.21
N LYS A 117 16.65 -4.20 0.94
CA LYS A 117 15.76 -4.08 -0.24
C LYS A 117 15.12 -2.69 -0.40
N THR A 118 15.91 -1.66 -0.11
CA THR A 118 15.49 -0.25 -0.29
C THR A 118 16.36 0.49 -1.31
N VAL A 119 16.95 -0.22 -2.25
CA VAL A 119 17.86 0.37 -3.24
C VAL A 119 17.12 1.40 -4.08
N GLY A 120 17.60 2.64 -4.06
CA GLY A 120 16.99 3.75 -4.80
C GLY A 120 15.66 4.25 -4.24
N ALA A 121 15.19 3.73 -3.09
CA ALA A 121 14.00 4.27 -2.44
C ALA A 121 14.22 5.72 -1.98
N ASN A 122 13.23 6.57 -2.20
CA ASN A 122 13.31 7.98 -1.86
C ASN A 122 12.46 8.30 -0.62
N PHE A 123 13.14 8.62 0.48
CA PHE A 123 12.52 8.99 1.76
C PHE A 123 12.60 10.50 2.05
N LEU A 124 12.94 11.31 1.07
CA LEU A 124 13.11 12.75 1.28
C LEU A 124 11.82 13.38 1.82
N PHE A 125 11.94 14.20 2.86
CA PHE A 125 10.82 14.83 3.56
C PHE A 125 9.80 13.86 4.21
N SER A 126 10.08 12.56 4.31
CA SER A 126 9.22 11.66 5.11
C SER A 126 9.35 11.99 6.60
N ALA A 127 8.22 11.92 7.33
CA ALA A 127 8.21 12.05 8.78
C ALA A 127 8.65 10.73 9.43
N ARG A 128 9.53 10.81 10.43
CA ARG A 128 10.02 9.65 11.20
C ARG A 128 10.05 10.00 12.68
N ASP A 129 10.11 8.99 13.51
CA ASP A 129 10.35 9.14 14.95
C ASP A 129 11.76 9.70 15.24
#